data_5bc27cf1c9b5125b1909a9508d44d72a
#
_entry.id   5bc27cf1c9b5125b1909a9508d44d72a
#
_cell.length_a   1.000
_cell.length_b   1.000
_cell.length_c   1.000
_cell.angle_alpha   90.00
_cell.angle_beta   90.00
_cell.angle_gamma   90.00
#
_symmetry.space_group_name_H-M   'P 1'
#
loop_
_entity.id
_entity.type
_entity.pdbx_description
1 polymer ?
#
loop_
_entity_poly.entity_id
_entity_poly.type
_entity_poly.pdbx_seq_one_letter_code
_entity_poly.pdbx_strand_id
1 'polypeptide(L)'
;MSLSGYILSIDQGTTSSRALILNELGQILAQKNIEFKQYYPENGWVEHDPVEILKTTTDAIKQVLAELKINAQDVVVAGITNQRETIVAWDKLTGKPIYLSLIHISEPTRPLT
;
A
#
# COMPACT_ATOMS: atom_id res chain seq x y z
N MET A 1 17.11 4.70 25.54
CA MET A 1 17.53 5.38 24.31
C MET A 1 16.32 5.84 23.54
N SER A 2 16.22 7.11 23.31
CA SER A 2 15.08 7.64 22.55
C SER A 2 15.40 7.62 21.06
N LEU A 3 14.40 7.32 20.25
CA LEU A 3 14.48 7.48 18.81
C LEU A 3 14.40 8.97 18.52
N SER A 4 15.37 9.49 17.79
CA SER A 4 15.29 10.86 17.31
C SER A 4 14.89 10.80 15.84
N GLY A 5 13.65 11.07 15.57
CA GLY A 5 13.15 11.03 14.22
C GLY A 5 11.72 10.53 14.15
N TYR A 6 11.27 10.26 12.96
CA TYR A 6 9.89 9.91 12.69
C TYR A 6 9.74 8.44 12.32
N ILE A 7 8.55 7.92 12.53
CA ILE A 7 8.18 6.55 12.17
C ILE A 7 7.17 6.64 11.03
N LEU A 8 7.45 5.92 9.93
CA LEU A 8 6.52 5.82 8.81
C LEU A 8 5.77 4.49 8.89
N SER A 9 4.46 4.56 8.85
CA SER A 9 3.61 3.37 8.78
C SER A 9 2.87 3.39 7.45
N ILE A 10 2.99 2.30 6.70
CA ILE A 10 2.30 2.12 5.42
C ILE A 10 1.23 1.07 5.62
N ASP A 11 -0.01 1.48 5.42
CA ASP A 11 -1.15 0.58 5.51
C ASP A 11 -1.68 0.31 4.11
N GLN A 12 -1.35 -0.87 3.58
CA GLN A 12 -1.74 -1.28 2.25
C GLN A 12 -3.08 -2.02 2.35
N GLY A 13 -4.17 -1.28 2.19
CA GLY A 13 -5.51 -1.84 2.25
C GLY A 13 -5.98 -2.42 0.92
N THR A 14 -7.23 -2.83 0.88
CA THR A 14 -7.84 -3.41 -0.31
C THR A 14 -8.48 -2.37 -1.22
N THR A 15 -8.67 -1.15 -0.75
CA THR A 15 -9.29 -0.07 -1.51
C THR A 15 -8.41 1.16 -1.62
N SER A 16 -7.41 1.27 -0.76
CA SER A 16 -6.58 2.46 -0.69
C SER A 16 -5.21 2.14 -0.11
N SER A 17 -4.28 3.03 -0.39
CA SER A 17 -2.95 3.02 0.23
C SER A 17 -2.88 4.19 1.20
N ARG A 18 -2.44 3.92 2.42
CA ARG A 18 -2.35 4.95 3.46
C ARG A 18 -0.94 5.03 4.02
N ALA A 19 -0.49 6.25 4.24
CA ALA A 19 0.78 6.50 4.90
C ALA A 19 0.54 7.36 6.13
N LEU A 20 1.17 6.98 7.23
CA LEU A 20 1.09 7.71 8.50
C LEU A 20 2.50 8.03 8.96
N ILE A 21 2.65 9.21 9.54
CA ILE A 21 3.89 9.58 10.23
C ILE A 21 3.58 9.70 11.71
N LEU A 22 4.37 9.00 12.52
CA LEU A 22 4.23 9.02 13.97
C LEU A 22 5.51 9.56 14.59
N ASN A 23 5.38 10.11 15.79
CA ASN A 23 6.54 10.47 16.57
C ASN A 23 7.00 9.26 17.40
N GLU A 24 8.06 9.43 18.17
CA GLU A 24 8.62 8.37 19.01
C GLU A 24 7.70 7.93 20.15
N LEU A 25 6.68 8.71 20.45
CA LEU A 25 5.67 8.35 21.44
C LEU A 25 4.48 7.58 20.83
N GLY A 26 4.51 7.34 19.52
CA GLY A 26 3.43 6.64 18.84
C GLY A 26 2.24 7.52 18.48
N GLN A 27 2.37 8.82 18.59
CA GLN A 27 1.31 9.74 18.21
C GLN A 27 1.32 9.98 16.72
N ILE A 28 0.16 9.94 16.08
CA ILE A 28 0.01 10.19 14.65
C ILE A 28 0.12 11.69 14.40
N LEU A 29 1.12 12.09 13.64
CA LEU A 29 1.35 13.50 13.33
C LEU A 29 0.69 13.91 12.01
N ALA A 30 0.63 13.02 11.05
CA ALA A 30 -0.01 13.23 9.76
C ALA A 30 -0.36 11.92 9.12
N GLN A 31 -1.36 11.92 8.25
CA GLN A 31 -1.70 10.74 7.47
C GLN A 31 -2.32 11.16 6.14
N LYS A 32 -2.09 10.34 5.13
CA LYS A 32 -2.68 10.51 3.81
C LYS A 32 -3.20 9.16 3.33
N ASN A 33 -4.37 9.18 2.74
CA ASN A 33 -5.03 8.01 2.22
C ASN A 33 -5.39 8.26 0.76
N ILE A 34 -4.92 7.40 -0.14
CA ILE A 34 -5.18 7.53 -1.56
C ILE A 34 -5.86 6.26 -2.05
N GLU A 35 -7.06 6.42 -2.57
CA GLU A 35 -7.80 5.31 -3.13
C GLU A 35 -7.21 4.89 -4.47
N PHE A 36 -7.27 3.60 -4.77
CA PHE A 36 -6.92 3.08 -6.09
C PHE A 36 -8.11 2.37 -6.69
N LYS A 37 -8.10 2.26 -8.00
CA LYS A 37 -9.23 1.73 -8.74
C LYS A 37 -9.40 0.23 -8.52
N GLN A 38 -10.66 -0.19 -8.38
CA GLN A 38 -11.06 -1.59 -8.37
C GLN A 38 -11.50 -1.96 -9.78
N TYR A 39 -11.08 -3.13 -10.24
CA TYR A 39 -11.48 -3.65 -11.55
C TYR A 39 -12.31 -4.91 -11.35
N TYR A 40 -13.38 -5.03 -12.10
CA TYR A 40 -14.32 -6.14 -11.98
C TYR A 40 -14.46 -6.84 -13.34
N PRO A 41 -13.44 -7.64 -13.74
CA PRO A 41 -13.44 -8.27 -15.05
C PRO A 41 -14.55 -9.31 -15.22
N GLU A 42 -14.94 -9.94 -14.13
CA GLU A 42 -16.03 -10.90 -14.10
C GLU A 42 -16.83 -10.74 -12.82
N ASN A 43 -18.04 -11.25 -12.84
CA ASN A 43 -18.93 -11.15 -11.69
C ASN A 43 -18.28 -11.86 -10.47
N GLY A 44 -18.14 -11.13 -9.40
CA GLY A 44 -17.55 -11.63 -8.17
C GLY A 44 -16.02 -11.62 -8.13
N TRP A 45 -15.37 -11.15 -9.18
CA TRP A 45 -13.93 -10.99 -9.22
C TRP A 45 -13.56 -9.53 -8.97
N VAL A 46 -12.52 -9.33 -8.18
CA VAL A 46 -11.97 -7.99 -7.95
C VAL A 46 -10.48 -8.02 -8.26
N GLU A 47 -10.05 -7.13 -9.13
CA GLU A 47 -8.65 -6.99 -9.49
C GLU A 47 -8.13 -5.61 -9.14
N HIS A 48 -6.84 -5.55 -8.83
CA HIS A 48 -6.12 -4.30 -8.63
C HIS A 48 -4.94 -4.25 -9.58
N ASP A 49 -4.59 -3.05 -10.02
CA ASP A 49 -3.37 -2.83 -10.79
C ASP A 49 -2.20 -2.66 -9.82
N PRO A 50 -1.21 -3.58 -9.83
CA PRO A 50 -0.07 -3.48 -8.91
C PRO A 50 0.75 -2.19 -9.10
N VAL A 51 0.82 -1.68 -10.31
CA VAL A 51 1.53 -0.43 -10.59
C VAL A 51 0.81 0.75 -9.95
N GLU A 52 -0.51 0.74 -10.01
CA GLU A 52 -1.33 1.77 -9.36
C GLU A 52 -1.23 1.70 -7.83
N ILE A 53 -1.18 0.49 -7.28
CA ILE A 53 -0.96 0.31 -5.84
C ILE A 53 0.37 0.91 -5.42
N LEU A 54 1.43 0.61 -6.16
CA LEU A 54 2.75 1.17 -5.89
C LEU A 54 2.75 2.68 -6.01
N LYS A 55 2.10 3.20 -7.05
CA LYS A 55 2.03 4.65 -7.27
C LYS A 55 1.29 5.36 -6.14
N THR A 56 0.12 4.85 -5.74
CA THR A 56 -0.65 5.46 -4.66
C THR A 56 0.09 5.39 -3.33
N THR A 57 0.81 4.30 -3.07
CA THR A 57 1.64 4.17 -1.88
C THR A 57 2.75 5.22 -1.87
N THR A 58 3.46 5.36 -2.98
CA THR A 58 4.55 6.34 -3.11
C THR A 58 4.01 7.76 -2.97
N ASP A 59 2.88 8.05 -3.62
CA ASP A 59 2.26 9.37 -3.54
C ASP A 59 1.81 9.70 -2.11
N ALA A 60 1.24 8.72 -1.40
CA ALA A 60 0.82 8.92 -0.01
C ALA A 60 2.02 9.24 0.88
N ILE A 61 3.14 8.54 0.70
CA ILE A 61 4.37 8.80 1.44
C ILE A 61 4.88 10.22 1.15
N LYS A 62 4.94 10.59 -0.12
CA LYS A 62 5.40 11.93 -0.51
C LYS A 62 4.53 13.02 0.09
N GLN A 63 3.22 12.83 0.05
CA GLN A 63 2.29 13.82 0.57
C GLN A 63 2.38 13.99 2.08
N VAL A 64 2.53 12.90 2.82
CA VAL A 64 2.61 12.97 4.28
C VAL A 64 3.92 13.61 4.72
N LEU A 65 5.02 13.33 4.03
CA LEU A 65 6.30 13.97 4.30
C LEU A 65 6.25 15.48 4.00
N ALA A 66 5.63 15.82 2.87
CA ALA A 66 5.49 17.23 2.48
C ALA A 66 4.62 18.02 3.47
N GLU A 67 3.57 17.40 3.98
CA GLU A 67 2.69 18.06 4.95
C GLU A 67 3.45 18.47 6.21
N LEU A 68 4.34 17.62 6.69
CA LEU A 68 5.15 17.89 7.87
C LEU A 68 6.44 18.62 7.56
N LYS A 69 6.76 18.84 6.28
CA LYS A 69 7.99 19.48 5.82
C LYS A 69 9.24 18.76 6.32
N ILE A 70 9.20 17.44 6.29
CA ILE A 70 10.33 16.60 6.68
C ILE A 70 10.85 15.82 5.46
N ASN A 71 12.07 15.32 5.57
CA ASN A 71 12.72 14.54 4.54
C ASN A 71 12.66 13.06 4.85
N ALA A 72 12.84 12.22 3.83
CA ALA A 72 12.89 10.78 4.03
C ALA A 72 13.98 10.37 5.02
N GLN A 73 15.07 11.12 5.08
CA GLN A 73 16.17 10.86 6.02
C GLN A 73 15.77 11.05 7.47
N ASP A 74 14.71 11.78 7.75
CA ASP A 74 14.20 11.98 9.09
C ASP A 74 13.38 10.80 9.59
N VAL A 75 13.06 9.87 8.69
CA VAL A 75 12.34 8.64 9.03
C VAL A 75 13.35 7.58 9.45
N VAL A 76 13.26 7.15 10.70
CA VAL A 76 14.23 6.19 11.26
C VAL A 76 13.74 4.75 11.20
N VAL A 77 12.43 4.55 11.12
CA VAL A 77 11.82 3.22 11.05
C VAL A 77 10.61 3.29 10.12
N ALA A 78 10.42 2.25 9.33
CA ALA A 78 9.23 2.10 8.50
C ALA A 78 8.63 0.71 8.70
N GLY A 79 7.32 0.66 8.85
CA GLY A 79 6.57 -0.59 8.93
C GLY A 79 5.52 -0.64 7.84
N ILE A 80 5.21 -1.83 7.36
CA ILE A 80 4.25 -2.04 6.28
C ILE A 80 3.27 -3.13 6.69
N THR A 81 1.98 -2.86 6.51
CA THR A 81 0.97 -3.92 6.52
C THR A 81 0.56 -4.18 5.09
N ASN A 82 0.50 -5.44 4.71
CA ASN A 82 0.21 -5.81 3.33
C ASN A 82 -1.26 -6.09 3.10
N GLN A 83 -1.65 -6.06 1.84
CA GLN A 83 -2.97 -6.44 1.38
C GLN A 83 -3.09 -7.97 1.40
N ARG A 84 -4.09 -8.48 2.09
CA ARG A 84 -4.30 -9.93 2.20
C ARG A 84 -4.94 -10.50 0.94
N GLU A 85 -4.75 -11.82 0.74
CA GLU A 85 -5.42 -12.60 -0.30
C GLU A 85 -5.27 -11.99 -1.69
N THR A 86 -4.11 -11.38 -1.92
CA THR A 86 -3.81 -10.74 -3.19
C THR A 86 -2.59 -11.41 -3.79
N ILE A 87 -2.71 -11.79 -5.04
CA ILE A 87 -1.65 -12.44 -5.80
C ILE A 87 -1.25 -11.53 -6.94
N VAL A 88 0.04 -11.31 -7.11
CA VAL A 88 0.59 -10.55 -8.23
C VAL A 88 1.49 -11.47 -9.04
N ALA A 89 1.25 -11.53 -10.34
CA ALA A 89 2.12 -12.23 -11.26
C ALA A 89 2.76 -11.21 -12.20
N TRP A 90 4.07 -11.32 -12.37
CA TRP A 90 4.80 -10.38 -13.24
C TRP A 90 5.80 -11.11 -14.10
N ASP A 91 6.17 -10.46 -15.21
CA ASP A 91 7.19 -10.97 -16.10
C ASP A 91 8.56 -10.84 -15.42
N LYS A 92 9.27 -11.94 -15.32
CA LYS A 92 10.56 -11.98 -14.62
C LYS A 92 11.60 -11.09 -15.28
N LEU A 93 11.54 -10.93 -16.59
CA LEU A 93 12.54 -10.17 -17.33
C LEU A 93 12.26 -8.67 -17.35
N THR A 94 10.99 -8.28 -17.47
CA THR A 94 10.60 -6.87 -17.58
C THR A 94 10.15 -6.24 -16.29
N GLY A 95 9.74 -7.07 -15.31
CA GLY A 95 9.15 -6.58 -14.06
C GLY A 95 7.73 -6.09 -14.20
N LYS A 96 7.13 -6.22 -15.38
CA LYS A 96 5.76 -5.76 -15.61
C LYS A 96 4.75 -6.79 -15.16
N PRO A 97 3.62 -6.36 -14.57
CA PRO A 97 2.55 -7.28 -14.22
C PRO A 97 2.00 -8.00 -15.46
N ILE A 98 1.76 -9.29 -15.35
CA ILE A 98 1.19 -10.07 -16.44
C ILE A 98 -0.32 -9.78 -16.53
N TYR A 99 -0.96 -9.64 -15.39
CA TYR A 99 -2.35 -9.22 -15.28
C TYR A 99 -2.55 -8.55 -13.93
N LEU A 100 -3.73 -7.96 -13.72
CA LEU A 100 -4.03 -7.28 -12.47
C LEU A 100 -4.09 -8.26 -11.31
N SER A 101 -3.78 -7.77 -10.13
CA SER A 101 -3.81 -8.60 -8.92
C SER A 101 -5.24 -9.00 -8.59
N LEU A 102 -5.43 -10.28 -8.28
CA LEU A 102 -6.74 -10.80 -7.85
C LEU A 102 -6.80 -10.82 -6.34
N ILE A 103 -7.77 -10.13 -5.75
CA ILE A 103 -7.96 -10.15 -4.29
C ILE A 103 -9.17 -10.97 -3.88
N HIS A 104 -10.11 -11.18 -4.79
CA HIS A 104 -11.32 -11.89 -4.46
C HIS A 104 -11.93 -12.55 -5.69
N ILE A 105 -12.17 -13.83 -5.57
CA ILE A 105 -12.89 -14.61 -6.56
C ILE A 105 -14.05 -15.25 -5.83
N SER A 106 -15.27 -14.91 -6.22
CA SER A 106 -16.44 -15.32 -5.48
C SER A 106 -16.97 -16.70 -5.88
N GLU A 107 -16.13 -17.54 -6.42
CA GLU A 107 -16.51 -18.92 -6.60
C GLU A 107 -16.43 -19.64 -5.27
N PRO A 108 -17.56 -20.00 -4.68
CA PRO A 108 -17.57 -20.46 -3.29
C PRO A 108 -16.90 -21.81 -3.08
N THR A 109 -16.67 -22.55 -4.14
CA THR A 109 -16.10 -23.90 -4.04
C THR A 109 -14.61 -23.95 -4.39
N ARG A 110 -14.00 -22.82 -4.64
CA ARG A 110 -12.63 -22.79 -5.10
C ARG A 110 -11.75 -21.94 -4.21
N PRO A 111 -11.14 -22.53 -3.19
CA PRO A 111 -10.09 -21.81 -2.47
C PRO A 111 -8.91 -21.59 -3.42
N LEU A 112 -8.31 -20.41 -3.32
CA LEU A 112 -7.06 -20.14 -3.99
C LEU A 112 -5.94 -20.72 -3.15
N THR A 113 -5.42 -21.81 -3.58
CA THR A 113 -4.31 -22.44 -2.86
C THR A 113 -3.05 -22.37 -3.70
#